data_e6fa1d50cebda8de962d2bdf2baffaf1
#
_entry.id   e6fa1d50cebda8de962d2bdf2baffaf1
#
_cell.length_a   1.000
_cell.length_b   1.000
_cell.length_c   1.000
_cell.angle_alpha   90.00
_cell.angle_beta   90.00
_cell.angle_gamma   90.00
#
_symmetry.space_group_name_H-M   'P 1'
#
loop_
_entity.id
_entity.type
_entity.pdbx_description
1 polymer ?
#
loop_
_entity_poly.entity_id
_entity_poly.type
_entity_poly.pdbx_seq_one_letter_code
_entity_poly.pdbx_strand_id
1 'polypeptide(L)'
;MNANFESHSISRRSFLKASGVVGAASILAACGGSSSSTAASTSGAASGAAAPAADAITDYVSFETANRELETWNFLYSQSASDLNVTTNCWDGLLSFDCYGKAVPAIASSWEHNEDSTVWTFHLRDDVDWCDVNGEVKSHLTSKDFLVGLEWVLNALKNEAFNTSMPSETVVGAAEYYDLTKDKGDAAADMTYEDMLAAGVGIEAPDDYTLVFTCKNPCPYFDTVAAYNSFYPASEDLINELGIDGFRACDYSTMWYNGPYLIEEYIQQNTKSFIPNPNYYAADDCTRFEHHTITMIPDLSMGLQLYENGEVDNIDLTESNLTTITSDPNNKHNKFLCEKRPTKFSFQMHLNFQRKDEN
;
A
#
# COMPACT_ATOMS: atom_id res chain seq x y z
N MET A 1 -32.79 -2.25 28.02
CA MET A 1 -32.88 -1.24 26.96
C MET A 1 -32.30 -1.93 25.73
N ASN A 2 -33.18 -2.32 24.79
CA ASN A 2 -32.76 -3.00 23.57
C ASN A 2 -32.33 -1.93 22.55
N ALA A 3 -31.07 -1.84 22.25
CA ALA A 3 -30.57 -1.10 21.12
C ALA A 3 -30.79 -1.97 19.87
N ASN A 4 -31.70 -1.56 19.02
CA ASN A 4 -31.86 -2.11 17.67
C ASN A 4 -30.65 -1.62 16.85
N PHE A 5 -29.70 -2.50 16.57
CA PHE A 5 -28.76 -2.33 15.48
C PHE A 5 -29.50 -2.59 14.17
N GLU A 6 -29.91 -1.55 13.47
CA GLU A 6 -30.30 -1.66 12.08
C GLU A 6 -29.02 -1.84 11.25
N SER A 7 -28.75 -3.06 10.79
CA SER A 7 -27.70 -3.33 9.82
C SER A 7 -28.09 -2.68 8.48
N HIS A 8 -27.45 -1.60 8.13
CA HIS A 8 -27.60 -1.00 6.80
C HIS A 8 -26.74 -1.80 5.81
N SER A 9 -27.34 -2.85 5.24
CA SER A 9 -26.69 -3.58 4.15
C SER A 9 -26.78 -2.76 2.86
N ILE A 10 -25.65 -2.34 2.31
CA ILE A 10 -25.60 -1.72 1.00
C ILE A 10 -25.92 -2.77 -0.06
N SER A 11 -26.95 -2.51 -0.88
CA SER A 11 -27.32 -3.38 -1.98
C SER A 11 -26.23 -3.31 -3.07
N ARG A 12 -25.80 -4.47 -3.61
CA ARG A 12 -24.89 -4.61 -4.76
C ARG A 12 -25.24 -3.70 -5.95
N ARG A 13 -26.51 -3.34 -6.10
CA ARG A 13 -26.97 -2.38 -7.12
C ARG A 13 -26.47 -0.97 -6.88
N SER A 14 -26.25 -0.56 -5.65
CA SER A 14 -25.73 0.78 -5.29
C SER A 14 -24.25 0.86 -5.58
N PHE A 15 -23.46 -0.17 -5.24
CA PHE A 15 -22.03 -0.26 -5.54
C PHE A 15 -21.74 -0.16 -7.04
N LEU A 16 -22.45 -0.94 -7.86
CA LEU A 16 -22.25 -0.94 -9.32
C LEU A 16 -22.71 0.34 -10.01
N LYS A 17 -23.68 1.06 -9.44
CA LYS A 17 -24.09 2.37 -9.96
C LYS A 17 -23.06 3.46 -9.68
N ALA A 18 -22.42 3.44 -8.53
CA ALA A 18 -21.38 4.40 -8.17
C ALA A 18 -20.09 4.19 -8.97
N SER A 19 -19.60 2.95 -9.08
CA SER A 19 -18.40 2.63 -9.88
C SER A 19 -18.59 2.87 -11.38
N GLY A 20 -19.81 2.75 -11.92
CA GLY A 20 -20.13 3.07 -13.32
C GLY A 20 -20.11 4.57 -13.63
N VAL A 21 -20.40 5.43 -12.66
CA VAL A 21 -20.43 6.89 -12.88
C VAL A 21 -19.04 7.50 -12.79
N VAL A 22 -18.18 7.01 -11.92
CA VAL A 22 -16.79 7.50 -11.80
C VAL A 22 -15.95 7.12 -13.02
N GLY A 23 -16.16 5.93 -13.62
CA GLY A 23 -15.48 5.51 -14.85
C GLY A 23 -15.87 6.30 -16.10
N ALA A 24 -17.06 6.89 -16.14
CA ALA A 24 -17.54 7.63 -17.32
C ALA A 24 -17.12 9.12 -17.32
N ALA A 25 -16.87 9.71 -16.14
CA ALA A 25 -16.46 11.11 -16.04
C ALA A 25 -14.97 11.35 -16.38
N SER A 26 -14.11 10.37 -16.13
CA SER A 26 -12.67 10.49 -16.38
C SER A 26 -12.25 10.24 -17.84
N ILE A 27 -13.14 9.67 -18.70
CA ILE A 27 -12.84 9.41 -20.12
C ILE A 27 -13.15 10.61 -21.03
N LEU A 28 -13.91 11.60 -20.55
CA LEU A 28 -14.32 12.77 -21.37
C LEU A 28 -13.35 13.97 -21.32
N ALA A 29 -12.31 13.93 -20.49
CA ALA A 29 -11.34 15.02 -20.38
C ALA A 29 -10.10 14.92 -21.29
N ALA A 30 -9.93 13.83 -22.08
CA ALA A 30 -8.72 13.54 -22.83
C ALA A 30 -8.78 13.77 -24.35
N CYS A 31 -9.83 14.41 -24.90
CA CYS A 31 -9.89 14.77 -26.32
C CYS A 31 -10.36 16.20 -26.52
N GLY A 32 -9.46 17.15 -26.43
CA GLY A 32 -9.64 18.56 -26.76
C GLY A 32 -8.76 18.99 -27.93
N GLY A 33 -9.29 18.96 -29.15
CA GLY A 33 -8.71 19.60 -30.32
C GLY A 33 -9.45 20.87 -30.68
N SER A 34 -8.69 21.92 -30.93
CA SER A 34 -9.09 23.27 -31.22
C SER A 34 -10.03 23.44 -32.42
N SER A 35 -11.03 24.28 -32.31
CA SER A 35 -11.31 25.32 -33.34
C SER A 35 -12.39 26.30 -32.86
N SER A 36 -12.15 27.56 -33.15
CA SER A 36 -12.87 28.78 -32.84
C SER A 36 -14.21 28.90 -33.64
N SER A 37 -15.26 29.42 -32.99
CA SER A 37 -16.05 30.57 -33.54
C SER A 37 -17.23 30.96 -32.63
N THR A 38 -17.26 32.18 -32.33
CA THR A 38 -18.21 33.25 -31.98
C THR A 38 -19.73 32.98 -31.86
N ALA A 39 -20.24 33.50 -30.72
CA ALA A 39 -21.50 34.25 -30.48
C ALA A 39 -22.85 33.55 -30.47
N ALA A 40 -23.54 33.64 -29.34
CA ALA A 40 -24.67 34.49 -29.04
C ALA A 40 -25.39 34.06 -27.75
N SER A 41 -25.66 35.02 -26.92
CA SER A 41 -26.42 35.00 -25.67
C SER A 41 -27.89 34.63 -25.88
N THR A 42 -28.41 33.71 -25.04
CA THR A 42 -29.81 33.79 -24.58
C THR A 42 -29.92 33.16 -23.20
N SER A 43 -30.40 33.95 -22.28
CA SER A 43 -30.78 33.64 -20.90
C SER A 43 -31.96 32.66 -20.89
N GLY A 44 -31.80 31.53 -20.24
CA GLY A 44 -32.87 30.61 -19.91
C GLY A 44 -32.52 29.90 -18.61
N ALA A 45 -33.02 30.39 -17.49
CA ALA A 45 -32.93 29.70 -16.21
C ALA A 45 -33.81 28.44 -16.28
N ALA A 46 -33.20 27.30 -16.49
CA ALA A 46 -33.79 26.02 -16.18
C ALA A 46 -33.23 25.57 -14.83
N SER A 47 -34.07 25.57 -13.82
CA SER A 47 -33.82 24.91 -12.54
C SER A 47 -33.70 23.41 -12.81
N GLY A 48 -32.50 22.96 -13.05
CA GLY A 48 -32.16 21.54 -13.06
C GLY A 48 -32.34 21.00 -11.65
N ALA A 49 -33.34 20.16 -11.42
CA ALA A 49 -33.40 19.36 -10.23
C ALA A 49 -32.08 18.55 -10.17
N ALA A 50 -31.31 18.79 -9.10
CA ALA A 50 -30.15 17.97 -8.81
C ALA A 50 -30.60 16.51 -8.80
N ALA A 51 -29.96 15.65 -9.60
CA ALA A 51 -30.14 14.22 -9.47
C ALA A 51 -29.85 13.86 -8.00
N PRO A 52 -30.66 12.98 -7.37
CA PRO A 52 -30.36 12.55 -6.02
C PRO A 52 -28.94 12.04 -5.99
N ALA A 53 -28.14 12.55 -5.04
CA ALA A 53 -26.81 12.04 -4.78
C ALA A 53 -26.97 10.52 -4.61
N ALA A 54 -26.22 9.73 -5.39
CA ALA A 54 -26.15 8.31 -5.15
C ALA A 54 -25.67 8.15 -3.70
N ASP A 55 -26.39 7.33 -2.91
CA ASP A 55 -25.99 7.08 -1.53
C ASP A 55 -24.49 6.71 -1.55
N ALA A 56 -23.69 7.45 -0.80
CA ALA A 56 -22.25 7.19 -0.73
C ALA A 56 -22.05 5.77 -0.20
N ILE A 57 -21.15 5.03 -0.84
CA ILE A 57 -20.77 3.70 -0.33
C ILE A 57 -19.89 3.96 0.87
N THR A 58 -20.39 3.61 2.05
CA THR A 58 -19.71 3.87 3.32
C THR A 58 -18.83 2.70 3.73
N ASP A 59 -19.27 1.47 3.43
CA ASP A 59 -18.65 0.25 3.90
C ASP A 59 -18.13 -0.61 2.75
N TYR A 60 -16.99 -1.24 2.95
CA TYR A 60 -16.42 -2.22 2.04
C TYR A 60 -15.84 -3.39 2.82
N VAL A 61 -16.30 -4.59 2.52
CA VAL A 61 -15.86 -5.82 3.16
C VAL A 61 -15.13 -6.71 2.15
N SER A 62 -13.83 -6.85 2.35
CA SER A 62 -12.98 -7.83 1.67
C SER A 62 -12.74 -9.05 2.56
N PHE A 63 -12.02 -10.04 2.06
CA PHE A 63 -11.71 -11.22 2.86
C PHE A 63 -10.29 -11.71 2.65
N GLU A 64 -9.81 -12.47 3.62
CA GLU A 64 -8.63 -13.33 3.53
C GLU A 64 -8.93 -14.72 4.09
N THR A 65 -8.15 -15.72 3.68
CA THR A 65 -8.26 -17.05 4.29
C THR A 65 -7.50 -17.12 5.61
N ALA A 66 -8.01 -17.86 6.57
CA ALA A 66 -7.47 -17.95 7.93
C ALA A 66 -5.99 -18.42 8.01
N ASN A 67 -5.48 -19.08 6.97
CA ASN A 67 -4.07 -19.45 6.86
C ASN A 67 -3.16 -18.32 6.35
N ARG A 68 -3.70 -17.13 6.13
CA ARG A 68 -2.98 -15.93 5.71
C ARG A 68 -3.10 -14.82 6.76
N GLU A 69 -2.98 -15.19 8.02
CA GLU A 69 -2.96 -14.20 9.09
C GLU A 69 -1.73 -13.29 9.01
N LEU A 70 -1.88 -12.07 9.51
CA LEU A 70 -0.80 -11.10 9.64
C LEU A 70 0.32 -11.69 10.52
N GLU A 71 1.54 -11.66 10.01
CA GLU A 71 2.72 -12.14 10.74
C GLU A 71 3.36 -11.03 11.59
N THR A 72 3.33 -9.79 11.09
CA THR A 72 3.89 -8.63 11.78
C THR A 72 3.19 -7.32 11.39
N TRP A 73 3.12 -6.40 12.33
CA TRP A 73 2.70 -5.01 12.08
C TRP A 73 3.85 -4.11 11.62
N ASN A 74 5.09 -4.55 11.77
CA ASN A 74 6.24 -3.81 11.27
C ASN A 74 6.37 -3.97 9.76
N PHE A 75 5.96 -2.94 9.02
CA PHE A 75 5.96 -2.95 7.56
C PHE A 75 7.36 -3.03 6.94
N LEU A 76 8.42 -2.63 7.64
CA LEU A 76 9.81 -2.78 7.19
C LEU A 76 10.32 -4.21 7.38
N TYR A 77 9.76 -4.93 8.33
CA TYR A 77 10.14 -6.30 8.66
C TYR A 77 9.39 -7.33 7.82
N SER A 78 8.18 -7.00 7.35
CA SER A 78 7.29 -7.92 6.64
C SER A 78 7.82 -8.35 5.28
N GLN A 79 7.70 -9.65 5.00
CA GLN A 79 7.94 -10.28 3.69
C GLN A 79 6.70 -11.02 3.17
N SER A 80 5.61 -10.99 3.92
CA SER A 80 4.38 -11.72 3.62
C SER A 80 3.43 -10.90 2.74
N ALA A 81 2.84 -11.54 1.72
CA ALA A 81 1.80 -10.91 0.93
C ALA A 81 0.54 -10.61 1.75
N SER A 82 0.28 -11.37 2.82
CA SER A 82 -0.84 -11.12 3.74
C SER A 82 -0.64 -9.84 4.55
N ASP A 83 0.60 -9.59 5.00
CA ASP A 83 0.92 -8.36 5.69
C ASP A 83 0.79 -7.16 4.75
N LEU A 84 1.22 -7.29 3.49
CA LEU A 84 1.09 -6.22 2.50
C LEU A 84 -0.36 -5.82 2.24
N ASN A 85 -1.32 -6.73 2.32
CA ASN A 85 -2.74 -6.40 2.18
C ASN A 85 -3.25 -5.47 3.29
N VAL A 86 -2.61 -5.50 4.47
CA VAL A 86 -2.91 -4.60 5.59
C VAL A 86 -2.05 -3.34 5.48
N THR A 87 -0.73 -3.50 5.33
CA THR A 87 0.23 -2.40 5.41
C THR A 87 0.04 -1.36 4.31
N THR A 88 -0.33 -1.77 3.09
CA THR A 88 -0.61 -0.84 1.97
C THR A 88 -1.87 0.02 2.17
N ASN A 89 -2.71 -0.30 3.14
CA ASN A 89 -3.82 0.57 3.54
C ASN A 89 -3.40 1.61 4.58
N CYS A 90 -2.31 1.38 5.30
CA CYS A 90 -1.94 2.14 6.48
C CYS A 90 -0.66 2.97 6.32
N TRP A 91 0.21 2.56 5.39
CA TRP A 91 1.50 3.21 5.16
C TRP A 91 1.75 3.40 3.68
N ASP A 92 2.17 4.61 3.33
CA ASP A 92 2.65 4.96 2.00
C ASP A 92 4.19 5.03 1.99
N GLY A 93 4.76 4.65 0.85
CA GLY A 93 6.17 4.83 0.50
C GLY A 93 6.37 5.98 -0.48
N LEU A 94 7.52 5.99 -1.15
CA LEU A 94 7.82 6.99 -2.17
C LEU A 94 6.77 7.01 -3.27
N LEU A 95 6.39 5.85 -3.78
CA LEU A 95 5.46 5.67 -4.87
C LEU A 95 4.45 4.57 -4.51
N SER A 96 3.30 4.61 -5.17
CA SER A 96 2.26 3.59 -5.11
C SER A 96 2.07 2.94 -6.48
N PHE A 97 1.13 2.02 -6.61
CA PHE A 97 0.78 1.38 -7.87
C PHE A 97 -0.68 1.62 -8.20
N ASP A 98 -0.94 1.95 -9.46
CA ASP A 98 -2.31 1.95 -9.95
C ASP A 98 -2.83 0.50 -10.14
N CYS A 99 -4.11 0.38 -10.49
CA CYS A 99 -4.74 -0.91 -10.71
C CYS A 99 -4.17 -1.70 -11.92
N TYR A 100 -3.27 -1.12 -12.69
CA TYR A 100 -2.55 -1.77 -13.80
C TYR A 100 -1.11 -2.12 -13.43
N GLY A 101 -0.68 -1.82 -12.21
CA GLY A 101 0.68 -2.06 -11.74
C GLY A 101 1.71 -1.04 -12.20
N LYS A 102 1.26 0.13 -12.66
CA LYS A 102 2.14 1.25 -13.01
C LYS A 102 2.44 2.05 -11.75
N ALA A 103 3.71 2.45 -11.56
CA ALA A 103 4.10 3.36 -10.50
C ALA A 103 3.41 4.72 -10.67
N VAL A 104 2.84 5.23 -9.58
CA VAL A 104 2.16 6.53 -9.50
C VAL A 104 2.65 7.29 -8.28
N PRO A 105 2.51 8.62 -8.25
CA PRO A 105 2.90 9.43 -7.09
C PRO A 105 2.23 8.96 -5.79
N ALA A 106 3.00 8.99 -4.69
CA ALA A 106 2.52 8.87 -3.33
C ALA A 106 3.22 9.96 -2.48
N ILE A 107 4.11 9.64 -1.54
CA ILE A 107 4.88 10.64 -0.81
C ILE A 107 5.81 11.42 -1.74
N ALA A 108 6.38 10.78 -2.77
CA ALA A 108 7.02 11.51 -3.86
C ALA A 108 5.97 12.01 -4.85
N SER A 109 5.87 13.32 -5.02
CA SER A 109 4.97 13.99 -5.97
C SER A 109 5.44 13.84 -7.42
N SER A 110 6.77 13.71 -7.62
CA SER A 110 7.40 13.49 -8.91
C SER A 110 8.78 12.85 -8.75
N TRP A 111 9.29 12.29 -9.83
CA TRP A 111 10.63 11.72 -9.89
C TRP A 111 11.21 11.80 -11.29
N GLU A 112 12.53 11.75 -11.34
CA GLU A 112 13.30 11.77 -12.58
C GLU A 112 14.58 10.96 -12.43
N HIS A 113 15.24 10.64 -13.53
CA HIS A 113 16.52 9.94 -13.52
C HIS A 113 17.47 10.50 -14.59
N ASN A 114 18.77 10.26 -14.40
CA ASN A 114 19.77 10.59 -15.39
C ASN A 114 19.66 9.70 -16.66
N GLU A 115 20.43 10.01 -17.69
CA GLU A 115 20.33 9.38 -19.02
C GLU A 115 20.51 7.85 -18.97
N ASP A 116 21.40 7.35 -18.12
CA ASP A 116 21.66 5.91 -17.97
C ASP A 116 20.88 5.22 -16.86
N SER A 117 19.95 5.92 -16.22
CA SER A 117 19.09 5.40 -15.14
C SER A 117 19.88 4.83 -13.94
N THR A 118 21.06 5.41 -13.65
CA THR A 118 21.84 5.06 -12.46
C THR A 118 21.60 6.00 -11.29
N VAL A 119 21.12 7.21 -11.52
CA VAL A 119 20.80 8.19 -10.48
C VAL A 119 19.34 8.59 -10.61
N TRP A 120 18.58 8.44 -9.52
CA TRP A 120 17.18 8.76 -9.43
C TRP A 120 16.93 9.82 -8.38
N THR A 121 16.17 10.85 -8.74
CA THR A 121 15.78 11.94 -7.83
C THR A 121 14.29 11.90 -7.61
N PHE A 122 13.86 11.90 -6.36
CA PHE A 122 12.46 11.94 -5.93
C PHE A 122 12.19 13.26 -5.22
N HIS A 123 11.14 13.96 -5.63
CA HIS A 123 10.67 15.19 -5.02
C HIS A 123 9.49 14.87 -4.12
N LEU A 124 9.70 15.02 -2.82
CA LEU A 124 8.68 14.67 -1.82
C LEU A 124 7.65 15.79 -1.68
N ARG A 125 6.50 15.44 -1.14
CA ARG A 125 5.48 16.35 -0.67
C ARG A 125 5.93 16.97 0.67
N ASP A 126 5.37 18.13 0.99
CA ASP A 126 5.62 18.86 2.24
C ASP A 126 4.39 18.88 3.16
N ASP A 127 3.41 18.00 2.91
CA ASP A 127 2.13 17.93 3.63
C ASP A 127 1.84 16.54 4.20
N VAL A 128 2.87 15.73 4.44
CA VAL A 128 2.72 14.36 4.97
C VAL A 128 3.07 14.32 6.44
N ASP A 129 2.16 13.83 7.26
CA ASP A 129 2.35 13.69 8.70
C ASP A 129 2.32 12.23 9.15
N TRP A 130 3.10 11.94 10.19
CA TRP A 130 2.94 10.76 11.02
C TRP A 130 1.86 11.00 12.06
N CYS A 131 0.91 10.09 12.19
CA CYS A 131 -0.10 10.13 13.24
C CYS A 131 -0.20 8.79 13.97
N ASP A 132 -0.67 8.83 15.21
CA ASP A 132 -0.95 7.60 15.95
C ASP A 132 -2.27 6.94 15.52
N VAL A 133 -2.62 5.82 16.14
CA VAL A 133 -3.84 5.06 15.87
C VAL A 133 -5.13 5.86 16.09
N ASN A 134 -5.09 6.94 16.89
CA ASN A 134 -6.23 7.84 17.13
C ASN A 134 -6.30 9.00 16.13
N GLY A 135 -5.33 9.09 15.21
CA GLY A 135 -5.23 10.19 14.25
C GLY A 135 -4.60 11.46 14.84
N GLU A 136 -3.92 11.40 15.99
CA GLU A 136 -3.17 12.53 16.51
C GLU A 136 -1.84 12.66 15.78
N VAL A 137 -1.56 13.83 15.20
CA VAL A 137 -0.28 14.11 14.53
C VAL A 137 0.86 14.05 15.55
N LYS A 138 1.91 13.30 15.23
CA LYS A 138 3.11 13.11 16.07
C LYS A 138 4.30 13.88 15.53
N SER A 139 4.56 13.77 14.24
CA SER A 139 5.65 14.48 13.59
C SER A 139 5.35 14.67 12.10
N HIS A 140 6.08 15.60 11.49
CA HIS A 140 6.05 15.82 10.06
C HIS A 140 7.06 14.91 9.36
N LEU A 141 6.66 14.28 8.24
CA LEU A 141 7.51 13.38 7.47
C LEU A 141 8.42 14.15 6.53
N THR A 142 9.70 13.80 6.51
CA THR A 142 10.72 14.41 5.67
C THR A 142 11.58 13.36 4.96
N SER A 143 12.51 13.79 4.13
CA SER A 143 13.51 12.92 3.50
C SER A 143 14.35 12.12 4.51
N LYS A 144 14.54 12.67 5.74
CA LYS A 144 15.24 11.97 6.82
C LYS A 144 14.59 10.66 7.19
N ASP A 145 13.24 10.58 7.20
CA ASP A 145 12.52 9.35 7.55
C ASP A 145 12.84 8.20 6.60
N PHE A 146 13.11 8.51 5.34
CA PHE A 146 13.56 7.51 4.36
C PHE A 146 15.00 7.04 4.59
N LEU A 147 15.88 7.94 5.08
CA LEU A 147 17.23 7.54 5.51
C LEU A 147 17.16 6.60 6.69
N VAL A 148 16.33 6.93 7.69
CA VAL A 148 16.09 6.10 8.88
C VAL A 148 15.50 4.75 8.51
N GLY A 149 14.48 4.71 7.65
CA GLY A 149 13.86 3.47 7.17
C GLY A 149 14.84 2.58 6.41
N LEU A 150 15.64 3.14 5.52
CA LEU A 150 16.64 2.37 4.77
C LEU A 150 17.75 1.84 5.67
N GLU A 151 18.25 2.65 6.62
CA GLU A 151 19.23 2.20 7.61
C GLU A 151 18.67 1.03 8.43
N TRP A 152 17.42 1.14 8.91
CA TRP A 152 16.78 0.06 9.64
C TRP A 152 16.77 -1.25 8.85
N VAL A 153 16.35 -1.21 7.59
CA VAL A 153 16.29 -2.39 6.70
C VAL A 153 17.68 -2.97 6.42
N LEU A 154 18.68 -2.11 6.22
CA LEU A 154 20.06 -2.55 5.92
C LEU A 154 20.88 -2.92 7.16
N ASN A 155 20.39 -2.64 8.35
CA ASN A 155 21.07 -3.03 9.59
C ASN A 155 20.73 -4.47 9.95
N ALA A 156 21.70 -5.35 9.84
CA ALA A 156 21.52 -6.79 10.05
C ALA A 156 21.04 -7.17 11.46
N LEU A 157 21.35 -6.35 12.47
CA LEU A 157 20.86 -6.54 13.83
C LEU A 157 19.42 -6.02 13.97
N LYS A 158 19.17 -4.77 13.57
CA LYS A 158 17.87 -4.11 13.81
C LYS A 158 16.72 -4.81 13.07
N ASN A 159 16.90 -5.20 11.83
CA ASN A 159 15.87 -5.82 10.99
C ASN A 159 16.07 -7.34 10.82
N GLU A 160 16.98 -7.96 11.55
CA GLU A 160 17.26 -9.40 11.50
C GLU A 160 17.43 -9.97 10.08
N ALA A 161 17.98 -9.16 9.17
CA ALA A 161 18.17 -9.48 7.76
C ALA A 161 16.88 -9.63 6.93
N PHE A 162 15.73 -9.18 7.41
CA PHE A 162 14.50 -9.16 6.62
C PHE A 162 14.50 -8.01 5.59
N ASN A 163 13.90 -8.22 4.44
CA ASN A 163 13.72 -7.23 3.35
C ASN A 163 15.00 -6.58 2.79
N THR A 164 16.18 -7.08 3.11
CA THR A 164 17.46 -6.49 2.73
C THR A 164 17.86 -6.75 1.28
N SER A 165 17.32 -7.79 0.63
CA SER A 165 17.77 -8.24 -0.69
C SER A 165 17.59 -7.16 -1.77
N MET A 166 16.43 -6.53 -1.83
CA MET A 166 16.11 -5.57 -2.87
C MET A 166 17.01 -4.31 -2.81
N PRO A 167 17.13 -3.58 -1.68
CA PRO A 167 18.08 -2.48 -1.60
C PRO A 167 19.54 -2.96 -1.74
N SER A 168 19.93 -4.11 -1.17
CA SER A 168 21.28 -4.63 -1.30
C SER A 168 21.70 -4.97 -2.73
N GLU A 169 20.76 -5.37 -3.59
CA GLU A 169 21.03 -5.66 -4.99
C GLU A 169 21.05 -4.42 -5.87
N THR A 170 20.30 -3.39 -5.52
CA THR A 170 20.06 -2.23 -6.38
C THR A 170 20.85 -1.00 -6.00
N VAL A 171 21.00 -0.69 -4.71
CA VAL A 171 21.62 0.57 -4.23
C VAL A 171 23.11 0.40 -3.98
N VAL A 172 23.92 1.36 -4.44
CA VAL A 172 25.38 1.39 -4.20
C VAL A 172 25.66 1.33 -2.69
N GLY A 173 26.64 0.53 -2.27
CA GLY A 173 27.10 0.45 -0.88
C GLY A 173 26.14 -0.26 0.09
N ALA A 174 24.92 -0.60 -0.34
CA ALA A 174 23.91 -1.18 0.56
C ALA A 174 24.29 -2.57 1.05
N ALA A 175 24.82 -3.45 0.20
CA ALA A 175 25.29 -4.78 0.60
C ALA A 175 26.49 -4.69 1.53
N GLU A 176 27.40 -3.78 1.25
CA GLU A 176 28.61 -3.51 2.03
C GLU A 176 28.25 -2.99 3.43
N TYR A 177 27.23 -2.14 3.54
CA TYR A 177 26.73 -1.65 4.83
C TYR A 177 26.05 -2.78 5.62
N TYR A 178 25.25 -3.60 4.96
CA TYR A 178 24.66 -4.77 5.60
C TYR A 178 25.73 -5.71 6.18
N ASP A 179 26.78 -6.03 5.41
CA ASP A 179 27.89 -6.86 5.88
C ASP A 179 28.64 -6.18 7.03
N LEU A 180 28.85 -4.87 6.96
CA LEU A 180 29.47 -4.08 8.05
C LEU A 180 28.67 -4.20 9.35
N THR A 181 27.35 -4.02 9.31
CA THR A 181 26.50 -4.12 10.50
C THR A 181 26.46 -5.53 11.05
N LYS A 182 26.44 -6.54 10.19
CA LYS A 182 26.54 -7.96 10.57
C LYS A 182 27.85 -8.27 11.28
N ASP A 183 28.96 -7.76 10.78
CA ASP A 183 30.30 -7.96 11.40
C ASP A 183 30.43 -7.22 12.74
N LYS A 184 29.70 -6.12 12.93
CA LYS A 184 29.65 -5.37 14.19
C LYS A 184 28.88 -6.11 15.28
N GLY A 185 27.98 -7.04 14.94
CA GLY A 185 27.13 -7.72 15.89
C GLY A 185 26.36 -6.75 16.78
N ASP A 186 26.38 -6.92 18.10
CA ASP A 186 25.61 -6.10 19.04
C ASP A 186 25.90 -4.58 18.94
N ALA A 187 27.11 -4.20 18.50
CA ALA A 187 27.46 -2.79 18.31
C ALA A 187 26.73 -2.14 17.11
N ALA A 188 26.07 -2.92 16.27
CA ALA A 188 25.23 -2.38 15.20
C ALA A 188 23.93 -1.75 15.73
N ALA A 189 23.54 -2.03 16.97
CA ALA A 189 22.38 -1.41 17.61
C ALA A 189 22.49 0.13 17.68
N ASP A 190 23.68 0.63 17.91
CA ASP A 190 23.96 2.06 18.09
C ASP A 190 24.25 2.79 16.77
N MET A 191 24.29 2.08 15.63
CA MET A 191 24.52 2.70 14.31
C MET A 191 23.26 3.43 13.84
N THR A 192 23.52 4.52 13.11
CA THR A 192 22.46 5.43 12.64
C THR A 192 22.51 5.60 11.13
N TYR A 193 21.56 6.34 10.57
CA TYR A 193 21.58 6.66 9.15
C TYR A 193 22.81 7.51 8.76
N GLU A 194 23.38 8.30 9.68
CA GLU A 194 24.63 9.03 9.42
C GLU A 194 25.82 8.06 9.24
N ASP A 195 25.87 6.96 10.00
CA ASP A 195 26.86 5.90 9.80
C ASP A 195 26.67 5.19 8.45
N MET A 196 25.42 4.98 8.05
CA MET A 196 25.08 4.42 6.74
C MET A 196 25.55 5.33 5.60
N LEU A 197 25.32 6.63 5.69
CA LEU A 197 25.79 7.62 4.72
C LEU A 197 27.33 7.68 4.71
N ALA A 198 27.97 7.68 5.87
CA ALA A 198 29.42 7.68 5.99
C ALA A 198 30.07 6.41 5.43
N ALA A 199 29.37 5.28 5.44
CA ALA A 199 29.79 4.03 4.79
C ALA A 199 29.64 4.05 3.26
N GLY A 200 29.03 5.09 2.68
CA GLY A 200 28.91 5.29 1.25
C GLY A 200 27.73 4.59 0.60
N VAL A 201 26.64 4.37 1.35
CA VAL A 201 25.38 3.90 0.76
C VAL A 201 24.83 5.00 -0.15
N GLY A 202 24.42 4.62 -1.36
CA GLY A 202 23.99 5.52 -2.43
C GLY A 202 22.57 6.06 -2.23
N ILE A 203 22.36 6.74 -1.11
CA ILE A 203 21.17 7.56 -0.86
C ILE A 203 21.62 8.90 -0.29
N GLU A 204 21.00 9.98 -0.72
CA GLU A 204 21.26 11.34 -0.25
C GLU A 204 19.94 12.08 -0.01
N ALA A 205 19.90 12.93 1.00
CA ALA A 205 18.82 13.85 1.29
C ALA A 205 19.39 15.28 1.32
N PRO A 206 19.50 15.96 0.16
CA PRO A 206 20.11 17.30 0.08
C PRO A 206 19.28 18.37 0.78
N ASP A 207 17.99 18.14 0.95
CA ASP A 207 17.04 18.96 1.71
C ASP A 207 15.89 18.07 2.25
N ASP A 208 14.96 18.67 2.99
CA ASP A 208 13.87 17.96 3.67
C ASP A 208 12.88 17.25 2.71
N TYR A 209 12.88 17.62 1.41
CA TYR A 209 11.89 17.13 0.45
C TYR A 209 12.53 16.59 -0.85
N THR A 210 13.81 16.30 -0.82
CA THR A 210 14.51 15.70 -1.96
C THR A 210 15.28 14.47 -1.52
N LEU A 211 15.09 13.35 -2.26
CA LEU A 211 15.88 12.14 -2.11
C LEU A 211 16.56 11.78 -3.42
N VAL A 212 17.84 11.41 -3.34
CA VAL A 212 18.62 10.97 -4.49
C VAL A 212 19.14 9.56 -4.23
N PHE A 213 18.83 8.62 -5.11
CA PHE A 213 19.34 7.26 -5.07
C PHE A 213 20.36 7.03 -6.18
N THR A 214 21.47 6.35 -5.85
CA THR A 214 22.47 5.90 -6.80
C THR A 214 22.43 4.38 -6.90
N CYS A 215 22.06 3.86 -8.08
CA CYS A 215 21.97 2.44 -8.37
C CYS A 215 23.33 1.85 -8.75
N LYS A 216 23.59 0.60 -8.40
CA LYS A 216 24.82 -0.16 -8.76
C LYS A 216 24.99 -0.32 -10.27
N ASN A 217 23.87 -0.47 -10.98
CA ASN A 217 23.80 -0.65 -12.43
C ASN A 217 22.63 0.17 -12.99
N PRO A 218 22.60 0.44 -14.30
CA PRO A 218 21.41 1.03 -14.95
C PRO A 218 20.14 0.29 -14.57
N CYS A 219 19.20 0.98 -13.92
CA CYS A 219 17.95 0.42 -13.41
C CYS A 219 16.75 1.25 -13.90
N PRO A 220 16.34 1.12 -15.17
CA PRO A 220 15.26 1.93 -15.74
C PRO A 220 13.87 1.63 -15.16
N TYR A 221 13.77 0.71 -14.23
CA TYR A 221 12.56 0.31 -13.50
C TYR A 221 12.68 0.58 -11.99
N PHE A 222 13.61 1.43 -11.58
CA PHE A 222 13.84 1.70 -10.14
C PHE A 222 12.61 2.36 -9.48
N ASP A 223 11.79 3.08 -10.21
CA ASP A 223 10.50 3.57 -9.73
C ASP A 223 9.62 2.44 -9.16
N THR A 224 9.56 1.30 -9.84
CA THR A 224 8.82 0.13 -9.33
C THR A 224 9.50 -0.54 -8.15
N VAL A 225 10.83 -0.46 -8.04
CA VAL A 225 11.61 -0.97 -6.90
C VAL A 225 11.40 -0.07 -5.68
N ALA A 226 11.47 1.25 -5.86
CA ALA A 226 11.30 2.25 -4.81
C ALA A 226 9.88 2.28 -4.19
N ALA A 227 8.91 1.67 -4.86
CA ALA A 227 7.54 1.52 -4.33
C ALA A 227 7.37 0.35 -3.35
N TYR A 228 8.41 -0.45 -3.11
CA TYR A 228 8.34 -1.57 -2.16
C TYR A 228 8.61 -1.11 -0.72
N ASN A 229 8.05 -1.86 0.23
CA ASN A 229 8.15 -1.58 1.66
C ASN A 229 9.58 -1.57 2.21
N SER A 230 10.55 -2.22 1.57
CA SER A 230 11.97 -2.10 1.91
C SER A 230 12.56 -0.69 1.71
N PHE A 231 11.83 0.21 1.06
CA PHE A 231 12.17 1.62 0.86
C PHE A 231 11.18 2.57 1.54
N TYR A 232 10.33 2.07 2.44
CA TYR A 232 9.39 2.91 3.18
C TYR A 232 10.09 3.75 4.24
N PRO A 233 9.53 4.92 4.56
CA PRO A 233 10.07 5.77 5.61
C PRO A 233 9.82 5.17 7.00
N ALA A 234 10.62 5.53 7.99
CA ALA A 234 10.37 5.23 9.39
C ALA A 234 10.66 6.47 10.24
N SER A 235 9.80 6.72 11.23
CA SER A 235 10.01 7.82 12.15
C SER A 235 11.11 7.47 13.16
N GLU A 236 12.16 8.29 13.21
CA GLU A 236 13.22 8.16 14.24
C GLU A 236 12.66 8.37 15.64
N ASP A 237 11.70 9.28 15.81
CA ASP A 237 11.08 9.56 17.10
C ASP A 237 10.32 8.33 17.63
N LEU A 238 9.58 7.62 16.74
CA LEU A 238 8.89 6.38 17.11
C LEU A 238 9.89 5.28 17.49
N ILE A 239 10.96 5.12 16.72
CA ILE A 239 11.99 4.12 17.02
C ILE A 239 12.67 4.42 18.36
N ASN A 240 12.95 5.68 18.66
CA ASN A 240 13.52 6.10 19.93
C ASN A 240 12.54 5.89 21.11
N GLU A 241 11.24 6.10 20.89
CA GLU A 241 10.21 5.88 21.91
C GLU A 241 10.08 4.39 22.27
N LEU A 242 10.04 3.52 21.26
CA LEU A 242 9.82 2.08 21.44
C LEU A 242 11.12 1.31 21.74
N GLY A 243 12.26 1.83 21.30
CA GLY A 243 13.52 1.09 21.22
C GLY A 243 13.51 0.02 20.13
N ILE A 244 14.66 -0.59 19.87
CA ILE A 244 14.82 -1.58 18.77
C ILE A 244 13.85 -2.75 18.94
N ASP A 245 13.80 -3.35 20.13
CA ASP A 245 12.94 -4.52 20.37
C ASP A 245 11.46 -4.15 20.32
N GLY A 246 11.08 -2.97 20.84
CA GLY A 246 9.72 -2.48 20.80
C GLY A 246 9.26 -2.15 19.37
N PHE A 247 10.11 -1.52 18.57
CA PHE A 247 9.76 -1.24 17.16
C PHE A 247 9.69 -2.52 16.31
N ARG A 248 10.55 -3.51 16.60
CA ARG A 248 10.52 -4.81 15.93
C ARG A 248 9.24 -5.60 16.26
N ALA A 249 8.81 -5.56 17.52
CA ALA A 249 7.62 -6.26 18.03
C ALA A 249 6.39 -5.36 18.18
N CYS A 250 6.34 -4.24 17.46
CA CYS A 250 5.23 -3.30 17.51
C CYS A 250 3.90 -3.95 17.10
N ASP A 251 2.81 -3.38 17.60
CA ASP A 251 1.46 -3.71 17.17
C ASP A 251 0.74 -2.48 16.59
N TYR A 252 -0.46 -2.67 16.09
CA TYR A 252 -1.23 -1.60 15.46
C TYR A 252 -1.50 -0.39 16.38
N SER A 253 -1.53 -0.59 17.69
CA SER A 253 -1.80 0.49 18.66
C SER A 253 -0.56 1.32 19.02
N THR A 254 0.63 0.81 18.72
CA THR A 254 1.91 1.48 19.01
C THR A 254 2.56 2.06 17.76
N MET A 255 2.16 1.62 16.56
CA MET A 255 2.67 2.14 15.30
C MET A 255 2.14 3.54 14.98
N TRP A 256 2.92 4.30 14.22
CA TRP A 256 2.48 5.53 13.59
C TRP A 256 2.17 5.29 12.11
N TYR A 257 1.21 6.05 11.61
CA TYR A 257 0.57 5.89 10.31
C TYR A 257 0.80 7.13 9.44
N ASN A 258 0.99 6.94 8.15
CA ASN A 258 1.06 8.02 7.16
C ASN A 258 0.19 7.77 5.92
N GLY A 259 -0.49 6.63 5.87
CA GLY A 259 -1.31 6.18 4.75
C GLY A 259 -2.79 6.56 4.88
N PRO A 260 -3.62 6.09 3.94
CA PRO A 260 -5.03 6.49 3.81
C PRO A 260 -5.94 6.03 4.95
N TYR A 261 -5.56 5.00 5.70
CA TYR A 261 -6.38 4.43 6.77
C TYR A 261 -5.59 4.23 8.07
N LEU A 262 -6.33 4.26 9.17
CA LEU A 262 -5.91 3.83 10.51
C LEU A 262 -6.60 2.50 10.82
N ILE A 263 -5.99 1.69 11.71
CA ILE A 263 -6.62 0.47 12.21
C ILE A 263 -7.60 0.85 13.33
N GLU A 264 -8.88 0.54 13.12
CA GLU A 264 -9.92 0.72 14.13
C GLU A 264 -9.99 -0.48 15.08
N GLU A 265 -9.96 -1.70 14.52
CA GLU A 265 -10.05 -2.93 15.28
C GLU A 265 -9.23 -4.05 14.62
N TYR A 266 -8.57 -4.84 15.45
CA TYR A 266 -7.93 -6.08 15.05
C TYR A 266 -8.33 -7.22 15.98
N ILE A 267 -9.00 -8.21 15.43
CA ILE A 267 -9.32 -9.47 16.08
C ILE A 267 -8.62 -10.59 15.31
N GLN A 268 -7.59 -11.16 15.92
CA GLN A 268 -6.77 -12.21 15.29
C GLN A 268 -7.62 -13.35 14.73
N GLN A 269 -7.34 -13.78 13.52
CA GLN A 269 -8.08 -14.80 12.75
C GLN A 269 -9.57 -14.51 12.56
N ASN A 270 -9.99 -13.27 12.69
CA ASN A 270 -11.38 -12.88 12.52
C ASN A 270 -11.51 -11.63 11.66
N THR A 271 -11.07 -10.47 12.15
CA THR A 271 -11.39 -9.18 11.52
C THR A 271 -10.24 -8.19 11.65
N LYS A 272 -10.02 -7.43 10.57
CA LYS A 272 -9.19 -6.23 10.55
C LYS A 272 -10.05 -5.09 10.00
N SER A 273 -10.33 -4.07 10.82
CA SER A 273 -11.17 -2.94 10.45
C SER A 273 -10.36 -1.66 10.37
N PHE A 274 -10.68 -0.86 9.35
CA PHE A 274 -9.96 0.35 9.01
C PHE A 274 -10.93 1.53 8.90
N ILE A 275 -10.51 2.68 9.40
CA ILE A 275 -11.20 3.96 9.25
C ILE A 275 -10.29 4.96 8.54
N PRO A 276 -10.83 5.95 7.79
CA PRO A 276 -10.02 6.94 7.11
C PRO A 276 -9.10 7.70 8.06
N ASN A 277 -7.83 7.81 7.69
CA ASN A 277 -6.90 8.70 8.37
C ASN A 277 -7.33 10.15 8.10
N PRO A 278 -7.66 10.95 9.14
CA PRO A 278 -8.09 12.33 8.96
C PRO A 278 -6.96 13.26 8.46
N ASN A 279 -5.70 12.85 8.63
CA ASN A 279 -4.53 13.63 8.25
C ASN A 279 -3.90 13.13 6.95
N TYR A 280 -4.60 12.28 6.19
CA TYR A 280 -4.05 11.76 4.94
C TYR A 280 -3.91 12.87 3.90
N TYR A 281 -2.70 13.08 3.40
CA TYR A 281 -2.34 14.15 2.48
C TYR A 281 -3.15 14.14 1.16
N ALA A 282 -3.56 12.96 0.68
CA ALA A 282 -4.33 12.80 -0.56
C ALA A 282 -5.83 12.56 -0.31
N ALA A 283 -6.37 13.02 0.82
CA ALA A 283 -7.75 12.79 1.22
C ALA A 283 -8.79 13.29 0.19
N ASP A 284 -8.51 14.39 -0.46
CA ASP A 284 -9.38 14.99 -1.48
C ASP A 284 -9.21 14.37 -2.87
N ASP A 285 -8.11 13.68 -3.11
CA ASP A 285 -7.75 13.11 -4.42
C ASP A 285 -8.19 11.65 -4.57
N CYS A 286 -8.55 10.98 -3.49
CA CYS A 286 -8.96 9.58 -3.51
C CYS A 286 -10.30 9.34 -2.81
N THR A 287 -11.07 8.39 -3.34
CA THR A 287 -12.28 7.92 -2.67
C THR A 287 -11.90 6.87 -1.65
N ARG A 288 -12.24 7.11 -0.39
CA ARG A 288 -12.05 6.17 0.72
C ARG A 288 -13.41 5.74 1.25
N PHE A 289 -13.50 4.46 1.67
CA PHE A 289 -14.67 3.99 2.41
C PHE A 289 -14.62 4.53 3.84
N GLU A 290 -15.77 4.80 4.45
CA GLU A 290 -15.83 5.20 5.86
C GLU A 290 -15.40 4.03 6.77
N HIS A 291 -15.74 2.80 6.35
CA HIS A 291 -15.25 1.57 6.97
C HIS A 291 -14.78 0.58 5.89
N HIS A 292 -13.55 0.13 6.02
CA HIS A 292 -13.03 -1.00 5.25
C HIS A 292 -12.77 -2.15 6.22
N THR A 293 -13.28 -3.34 5.92
CA THR A 293 -13.09 -4.52 6.77
C THR A 293 -12.49 -5.65 5.95
N ILE A 294 -11.44 -6.28 6.48
CA ILE A 294 -10.92 -7.57 5.99
C ILE A 294 -11.44 -8.64 6.95
N THR A 295 -12.33 -9.50 6.47
CA THR A 295 -12.83 -10.62 7.27
C THR A 295 -12.03 -11.90 6.96
N MET A 296 -11.75 -12.70 8.00
CA MET A 296 -11.02 -13.96 7.82
C MET A 296 -12.01 -15.09 7.59
N ILE A 297 -11.85 -15.84 6.50
CA ILE A 297 -12.70 -17.00 6.18
C ILE A 297 -11.89 -18.29 6.24
N PRO A 298 -12.47 -19.42 6.66
CA PRO A 298 -11.74 -20.68 6.79
C PRO A 298 -11.22 -21.22 5.46
N ASP A 299 -11.99 -21.06 4.37
CA ASP A 299 -11.68 -21.63 3.06
C ASP A 299 -12.28 -20.80 1.92
N LEU A 300 -11.53 -20.66 0.82
CA LEU A 300 -11.96 -19.93 -0.39
C LEU A 300 -13.26 -20.47 -1.00
N SER A 301 -13.59 -21.77 -0.80
CA SER A 301 -14.81 -22.36 -1.33
C SER A 301 -16.08 -21.74 -0.76
N MET A 302 -16.00 -21.13 0.43
CA MET A 302 -17.12 -20.41 1.06
C MET A 302 -17.34 -19.02 0.45
N GLY A 303 -16.34 -18.45 -0.21
CA GLY A 303 -16.35 -17.06 -0.68
C GLY A 303 -17.55 -16.73 -1.56
N LEU A 304 -17.91 -17.61 -2.52
CA LEU A 304 -19.04 -17.34 -3.42
C LEU A 304 -20.36 -17.25 -2.65
N GLN A 305 -20.57 -18.09 -1.64
CA GLN A 305 -21.78 -18.06 -0.80
C GLN A 305 -21.84 -16.78 0.04
N LEU A 306 -20.72 -16.38 0.65
CA LEU A 306 -20.64 -15.14 1.43
C LEU A 306 -20.92 -13.92 0.55
N TYR A 307 -20.39 -13.91 -0.67
CA TYR A 307 -20.67 -12.88 -1.66
C TYR A 307 -22.16 -12.86 -2.07
N GLU A 308 -22.76 -14.01 -2.29
CA GLU A 308 -24.19 -14.10 -2.62
C GLU A 308 -25.10 -13.65 -1.47
N ASN A 309 -24.69 -13.90 -0.23
CA ASN A 309 -25.37 -13.44 0.97
C ASN A 309 -25.19 -11.94 1.23
N GLY A 310 -24.19 -11.29 0.58
CA GLY A 310 -23.86 -9.89 0.82
C GLY A 310 -22.99 -9.66 2.05
N GLU A 311 -22.30 -10.68 2.52
CA GLU A 311 -21.38 -10.61 3.67
C GLU A 311 -19.99 -10.10 3.28
N VAL A 312 -19.61 -10.24 2.00
CA VAL A 312 -18.40 -9.69 1.42
C VAL A 312 -18.68 -9.04 0.07
N ASP A 313 -17.91 -8.00 -0.30
CA ASP A 313 -18.11 -7.22 -1.52
C ASP A 313 -17.27 -7.74 -2.70
N ASN A 314 -16.20 -8.47 -2.42
CA ASN A 314 -15.38 -9.13 -3.44
C ASN A 314 -14.97 -10.53 -3.01
N ILE A 315 -14.62 -11.38 -3.97
CA ILE A 315 -14.05 -12.70 -3.72
C ILE A 315 -13.05 -13.10 -4.79
N ASP A 316 -12.10 -13.94 -4.42
CA ASP A 316 -11.33 -14.73 -5.37
C ASP A 316 -12.10 -16.02 -5.70
N LEU A 317 -12.24 -16.32 -6.98
CA LEU A 317 -12.95 -17.50 -7.44
C LEU A 317 -12.01 -18.71 -7.47
N THR A 318 -12.49 -19.83 -6.93
CA THR A 318 -11.88 -21.12 -7.22
C THR A 318 -12.01 -21.46 -8.71
N GLU A 319 -11.13 -22.33 -9.25
CA GLU A 319 -11.22 -22.79 -10.64
C GLU A 319 -12.58 -23.41 -10.95
N SER A 320 -13.14 -24.16 -10.02
CA SER A 320 -14.46 -24.77 -10.14
C SER A 320 -15.58 -23.72 -10.25
N ASN A 321 -15.56 -22.70 -9.38
CA ASN A 321 -16.53 -21.62 -9.42
C ASN A 321 -16.43 -20.81 -10.71
N LEU A 322 -15.21 -20.48 -11.13
CA LEU A 322 -14.95 -19.76 -12.36
C LEU A 322 -15.48 -20.56 -13.59
N THR A 323 -15.18 -21.85 -13.66
CA THR A 323 -15.65 -22.73 -14.74
C THR A 323 -17.18 -22.80 -14.76
N THR A 324 -17.82 -22.94 -13.62
CA THR A 324 -19.29 -22.99 -13.50
C THR A 324 -19.93 -21.68 -13.98
N ILE A 325 -19.36 -20.54 -13.59
CA ILE A 325 -19.88 -19.22 -13.97
C ILE A 325 -19.69 -18.97 -15.47
N THR A 326 -18.51 -19.27 -16.01
CA THR A 326 -18.18 -18.95 -17.41
C THR A 326 -18.77 -19.92 -18.42
N SER A 327 -19.11 -21.15 -18.04
CA SER A 327 -19.74 -22.14 -18.93
C SER A 327 -21.22 -21.84 -19.22
N ASP A 328 -21.88 -21.06 -18.38
CA ASP A 328 -23.27 -20.60 -18.63
C ASP A 328 -23.28 -19.11 -19.00
N PRO A 329 -23.53 -18.75 -20.28
CA PRO A 329 -23.60 -17.36 -20.72
C PRO A 329 -24.67 -16.52 -19.98
N ASN A 330 -25.68 -17.18 -19.40
CA ASN A 330 -26.76 -16.53 -18.66
C ASN A 330 -26.51 -16.47 -17.16
N ASN A 331 -25.35 -16.94 -16.68
CA ASN A 331 -25.04 -16.91 -15.26
C ASN A 331 -25.04 -15.46 -14.76
N LYS A 332 -25.79 -15.23 -13.68
CA LYS A 332 -25.97 -13.90 -13.06
C LYS A 332 -24.67 -13.21 -12.65
N HIS A 333 -23.59 -14.00 -12.43
CA HIS A 333 -22.28 -13.49 -11.98
C HIS A 333 -21.35 -13.09 -13.12
N ASN A 334 -21.61 -13.49 -14.39
CA ASN A 334 -20.73 -13.15 -15.51
C ASN A 334 -20.43 -11.65 -15.63
N LYS A 335 -21.42 -10.81 -15.37
CA LYS A 335 -21.29 -9.35 -15.44
C LYS A 335 -20.47 -8.73 -14.31
N PHE A 336 -20.10 -9.51 -13.29
CA PHE A 336 -19.31 -9.08 -12.14
C PHE A 336 -17.89 -9.65 -12.17
N LEU A 337 -17.58 -10.49 -13.17
CA LEU A 337 -16.22 -10.98 -13.33
C LEU A 337 -15.30 -9.82 -13.70
N CYS A 338 -14.28 -9.63 -12.90
CA CYS A 338 -13.21 -8.70 -13.22
C CYS A 338 -12.33 -9.29 -14.32
N GLU A 339 -11.81 -8.43 -15.19
CA GLU A 339 -10.85 -8.82 -16.21
C GLU A 339 -9.61 -9.44 -15.56
N LYS A 340 -9.12 -10.54 -16.14
CA LYS A 340 -7.84 -11.13 -15.73
C LYS A 340 -6.72 -10.16 -16.02
N ARG A 341 -5.98 -9.78 -15.01
CA ARG A 341 -4.78 -8.94 -15.15
C ARG A 341 -3.55 -9.76 -14.84
N PRO A 342 -2.43 -9.55 -15.56
CA PRO A 342 -1.16 -10.13 -15.18
C PRO A 342 -0.78 -9.66 -13.77
N THR A 343 -0.36 -10.56 -12.92
CA THR A 343 0.23 -10.20 -11.64
C THR A 343 1.71 -9.87 -11.83
N LYS A 344 2.27 -9.01 -10.98
CA LYS A 344 3.72 -8.76 -10.93
C LYS A 344 4.50 -9.90 -10.26
N PHE A 345 3.81 -10.91 -9.77
CA PHE A 345 4.43 -12.06 -9.10
C PHE A 345 4.62 -13.21 -10.09
N SER A 346 5.77 -13.88 -10.00
CA SER A 346 6.03 -15.16 -10.64
C SER A 346 6.11 -16.26 -9.59
N PHE A 347 5.52 -17.42 -9.89
CA PHE A 347 5.62 -18.58 -9.02
C PHE A 347 6.80 -19.44 -9.47
N GLN A 348 7.69 -19.77 -8.53
CA GLN A 348 8.85 -20.59 -8.79
C GLN A 348 8.86 -21.78 -7.83
N MET A 349 9.28 -22.93 -8.33
CA MET A 349 9.53 -24.11 -7.49
C MET A 349 11.04 -24.25 -7.27
N HIS A 350 11.45 -24.11 -6.02
CA HIS A 350 12.84 -24.29 -5.64
C HIS A 350 13.05 -25.71 -5.13
N LEU A 351 13.95 -26.46 -5.81
CA LEU A 351 14.34 -27.79 -5.39
C LEU A 351 15.65 -27.71 -4.61
N ASN A 352 15.64 -28.17 -3.35
CA ASN A 352 16.84 -28.23 -2.55
C ASN A 352 17.67 -29.50 -2.89
N PHE A 353 18.65 -29.34 -3.78
CA PHE A 353 19.58 -30.41 -4.16
C PHE A 353 20.70 -30.66 -3.14
N GLN A 354 20.81 -29.83 -2.09
CA GLN A 354 21.85 -29.98 -1.07
C GLN A 354 21.36 -30.74 0.16
N ARG A 355 20.08 -31.12 0.21
CA ARG A 355 19.55 -31.93 1.30
C ARG A 355 20.22 -33.29 1.26
N LYS A 356 21.10 -33.55 2.22
CA LYS A 356 21.62 -34.90 2.47
C LYS A 356 20.53 -35.60 3.27
N ASP A 357 20.04 -36.73 2.73
CA ASP A 357 19.20 -37.62 3.52
C ASP A 357 20.06 -38.12 4.70
N GLU A 358 19.67 -37.75 5.91
CA GLU A 358 20.16 -38.37 7.12
C GLU A 358 19.50 -39.74 7.20
N ASN A 359 20.20 -40.78 6.67
CA ASN A 359 19.91 -42.17 6.91
C ASN A 359 20.67 -42.65 8.14
#